data_d521561ae1fda0d33c44faed82854244
#
_entry.id   d521561ae1fda0d33c44faed82854244
#
_cell.length_a   1.000
_cell.length_b   1.000
_cell.length_c   1.000
_cell.angle_alpha   90.00
_cell.angle_beta   90.00
_cell.angle_gamma   90.00
#
_symmetry.space_group_name_H-M   'P 1'
#
loop_
_entity.id
_entity.type
_entity.pdbx_description
1 polymer ?
#
loop_
_entity_poly.entity_id
_entity_poly.type
_entity_poly.pdbx_seq_one_letter_code
_entity_poly.pdbx_strand_id
1 'polypeptide(L)'
;MDSHRPGVTNFVHIGLVVEDLDETVRFLALLGFDCGEPGVFGGEWIDRIIGLENVTVETVMARAPDGSDIFEVVRFQSPAAGAQEPAPAANRPGLRHVLFRVDDVRGVVDRVREAGWETVGEIVDFESTFLLCYVRGPEGLIIELAERLDGSTA
;
A
#
# COMPACT_ATOMS: atom_id res chain seq x y z
N MET A 1 -4.18 -17.03 37.88
CA MET A 1 -4.13 -17.68 36.54
C MET A 1 -4.49 -16.63 35.54
N ASP A 2 -3.47 -16.11 34.84
CA ASP A 2 -3.65 -15.13 33.79
C ASP A 2 -4.29 -15.86 32.60
N SER A 3 -5.59 -15.68 32.40
CA SER A 3 -6.30 -16.29 31.28
C SER A 3 -5.89 -15.50 29.99
N HIS A 4 -4.85 -15.96 29.32
CA HIS A 4 -4.46 -15.43 28.02
C HIS A 4 -5.69 -15.46 27.11
N ARG A 5 -6.23 -14.28 26.80
CA ARG A 5 -7.30 -14.12 25.81
C ARG A 5 -6.68 -14.13 24.43
N PRO A 6 -7.02 -15.09 23.56
CA PRO A 6 -6.52 -15.08 22.19
C PRO A 6 -6.84 -13.77 21.45
N GLY A 7 -5.89 -13.24 20.69
CA GLY A 7 -6.06 -11.99 19.97
C GLY A 7 -4.92 -11.73 19.00
N VAL A 8 -4.97 -10.56 18.34
CA VAL A 8 -3.90 -10.09 17.46
C VAL A 8 -2.62 -9.89 18.27
N THR A 9 -1.50 -10.36 17.74
CA THR A 9 -0.18 -10.24 18.40
C THR A 9 0.70 -9.18 17.72
N ASN A 10 0.63 -9.05 16.39
CA ASN A 10 1.43 -8.11 15.63
C ASN A 10 0.82 -7.85 14.25
N PHE A 11 1.20 -6.75 13.64
CA PHE A 11 0.96 -6.45 12.23
C PHE A 11 1.98 -7.21 11.37
N VAL A 12 1.57 -7.69 10.20
CA VAL A 12 2.48 -8.36 9.24
C VAL A 12 2.50 -7.61 7.92
N HIS A 13 1.39 -7.60 7.17
CA HIS A 13 1.29 -6.88 5.90
C HIS A 13 -0.16 -6.52 5.57
N ILE A 14 -0.32 -5.71 4.52
CA ILE A 14 -1.60 -5.39 3.87
C ILE A 14 -1.59 -6.03 2.49
N GLY A 15 -2.64 -6.78 2.14
CA GLY A 15 -2.85 -7.28 0.79
C GLY A 15 -3.44 -6.20 -0.12
N LEU A 16 -2.79 -5.95 -1.24
CA LEU A 16 -3.29 -5.10 -2.32
C LEU A 16 -3.61 -5.96 -3.53
N VAL A 17 -4.89 -6.12 -3.85
CA VAL A 17 -5.30 -6.79 -5.08
C VAL A 17 -5.31 -5.78 -6.21
N VAL A 18 -4.58 -6.09 -7.29
CA VAL A 18 -4.37 -5.18 -8.41
C VAL A 18 -4.53 -5.91 -9.74
N GLU A 19 -4.89 -5.19 -10.79
CA GLU A 19 -4.90 -5.72 -12.15
C GLU A 19 -3.52 -5.56 -12.82
N ASP A 20 -2.88 -4.41 -12.63
CA ASP A 20 -1.54 -4.13 -13.14
C ASP A 20 -0.48 -4.19 -12.02
N LEU A 21 0.12 -5.37 -11.89
CA LEU A 21 1.17 -5.64 -10.89
C LEU A 21 2.41 -4.77 -11.14
N ASP A 22 2.83 -4.66 -12.41
CA ASP A 22 4.05 -3.94 -12.78
C ASP A 22 3.91 -2.43 -12.53
N GLU A 23 2.75 -1.86 -12.84
CA GLU A 23 2.46 -0.45 -12.56
C GLU A 23 2.49 -0.17 -11.06
N THR A 24 1.87 -1.05 -10.26
CA THR A 24 1.84 -0.89 -8.81
C THR A 24 3.25 -1.01 -8.20
N VAL A 25 4.05 -1.95 -8.66
CA VAL A 25 5.44 -2.11 -8.22
C VAL A 25 6.26 -0.85 -8.57
N ARG A 26 6.14 -0.31 -9.79
CA ARG A 26 6.81 0.93 -10.17
C ARG A 26 6.40 2.11 -9.29
N PHE A 27 5.11 2.24 -8.99
CA PHE A 27 4.60 3.29 -8.10
C PHE A 27 5.19 3.18 -6.69
N LEU A 28 5.17 1.98 -6.10
CA LEU A 28 5.73 1.76 -4.76
C LEU A 28 7.25 2.02 -4.72
N ALA A 29 7.97 1.67 -5.79
CA ALA A 29 9.40 1.98 -5.91
C ALA A 29 9.68 3.49 -5.92
N LEU A 30 8.81 4.32 -6.52
CA LEU A 30 8.91 5.79 -6.45
C LEU A 30 8.83 6.32 -5.01
N LEU A 31 8.10 5.62 -4.15
CA LEU A 31 7.96 5.97 -2.73
C LEU A 31 9.12 5.43 -1.87
N GLY A 32 10.04 4.66 -2.44
CA GLY A 32 11.20 4.11 -1.74
C GLY A 32 11.04 2.68 -1.25
N PHE A 33 9.98 1.97 -1.66
CA PHE A 33 9.84 0.54 -1.34
C PHE A 33 10.78 -0.32 -2.18
N ASP A 34 11.36 -1.32 -1.54
CA ASP A 34 12.08 -2.41 -2.22
C ASP A 34 11.08 -3.52 -2.54
N CYS A 35 10.79 -3.71 -3.83
CA CYS A 35 9.87 -4.72 -4.31
C CYS A 35 10.65 -5.95 -4.77
N GLY A 36 10.33 -7.10 -4.18
CA GLY A 36 10.96 -8.38 -4.50
C GLY A 36 10.54 -8.95 -5.85
N GLU A 37 11.06 -10.13 -6.15
CA GLU A 37 10.69 -10.87 -7.35
C GLU A 37 9.28 -11.45 -7.24
N PRO A 38 8.53 -11.52 -8.34
CA PRO A 38 7.21 -12.13 -8.36
C PRO A 38 7.24 -13.62 -8.03
N GLY A 39 6.27 -14.06 -7.20
CA GLY A 39 6.00 -15.46 -6.95
C GLY A 39 4.60 -15.85 -7.43
N VAL A 40 4.44 -17.07 -7.94
CA VAL A 40 3.12 -17.58 -8.35
C VAL A 40 2.70 -18.68 -7.39
N PHE A 41 1.47 -18.58 -6.89
CA PHE A 41 0.88 -19.50 -5.93
C PHE A 41 -0.49 -19.97 -6.39
N GLY A 42 -0.79 -21.23 -6.07
CA GLY A 42 -2.07 -21.85 -6.38
C GLY A 42 -2.25 -23.16 -5.61
N GLY A 43 -3.39 -23.80 -5.82
CA GLY A 43 -3.70 -25.07 -5.22
C GLY A 43 -4.76 -25.03 -4.13
N GLU A 44 -5.20 -26.19 -3.69
CA GLU A 44 -6.34 -26.35 -2.77
C GLU A 44 -6.21 -25.56 -1.46
N TRP A 45 -4.99 -25.42 -0.94
CA TRP A 45 -4.76 -24.70 0.31
C TRP A 45 -5.13 -23.22 0.20
N ILE A 46 -4.81 -22.59 -0.94
CA ILE A 46 -5.11 -21.16 -1.15
C ILE A 46 -6.58 -20.95 -1.48
N ASP A 47 -7.19 -21.88 -2.23
CA ASP A 47 -8.64 -21.87 -2.47
C ASP A 47 -9.43 -21.85 -1.17
N ARG A 48 -9.02 -22.70 -0.23
CA ARG A 48 -9.67 -22.81 1.09
C ARG A 48 -9.47 -21.60 1.99
N ILE A 49 -8.32 -20.92 1.92
CA ILE A 49 -8.05 -19.70 2.70
C ILE A 49 -8.83 -18.53 2.11
N ILE A 50 -8.79 -18.36 0.79
CA ILE A 50 -9.40 -17.20 0.13
C ILE A 50 -10.93 -17.39 -0.03
N GLY A 51 -11.42 -18.63 -0.07
CA GLY A 51 -12.83 -18.93 -0.27
C GLY A 51 -13.29 -18.80 -1.73
N LEU A 52 -12.37 -18.99 -2.66
CA LEU A 52 -12.62 -19.05 -4.09
C LEU A 52 -12.12 -20.39 -4.65
N GLU A 53 -12.54 -20.72 -5.85
CA GLU A 53 -12.13 -21.98 -6.51
C GLU A 53 -11.11 -21.70 -7.62
N ASN A 54 -10.17 -22.64 -7.79
CA ASN A 54 -9.15 -22.60 -8.85
C ASN A 54 -8.30 -21.30 -8.80
N VAL A 55 -7.90 -20.91 -7.61
CA VAL A 55 -7.10 -19.71 -7.39
C VAL A 55 -5.68 -19.91 -7.90
N THR A 56 -5.24 -18.98 -8.71
CA THR A 56 -3.83 -18.78 -9.07
C THR A 56 -3.53 -17.29 -8.96
N VAL A 57 -2.58 -16.93 -8.14
CA VAL A 57 -2.15 -15.57 -7.89
C VAL A 57 -0.67 -15.38 -8.17
N GLU A 58 -0.32 -14.22 -8.64
CA GLU A 58 1.05 -13.73 -8.69
C GLU A 58 1.21 -12.65 -7.64
N THR A 59 2.25 -12.73 -6.82
CA THR A 59 2.45 -11.82 -5.68
C THR A 59 3.85 -11.23 -5.68
N VAL A 60 3.95 -9.98 -5.23
CA VAL A 60 5.21 -9.29 -4.95
C VAL A 60 5.12 -8.70 -3.55
N MET A 61 6.15 -8.94 -2.73
CA MET A 61 6.28 -8.25 -1.44
C MET A 61 6.97 -6.91 -1.63
N ALA A 62 6.37 -5.84 -1.09
CA ALA A 62 6.95 -4.52 -1.04
C ALA A 62 7.42 -4.20 0.39
N ARG A 63 8.72 -4.04 0.54
CA ARG A 63 9.41 -3.82 1.80
C ARG A 63 9.74 -2.35 1.98
N ALA A 64 9.43 -1.82 3.16
CA ALA A 64 9.81 -0.47 3.53
C ALA A 64 11.33 -0.35 3.82
N PRO A 65 11.91 0.87 3.80
CA PRO A 65 13.33 1.06 4.07
C PRO A 65 13.81 0.56 5.44
N ASP A 66 12.92 0.46 6.42
CA ASP A 66 13.21 -0.10 7.74
C ASP A 66 13.28 -1.64 7.77
N GLY A 67 13.04 -2.29 6.62
CA GLY A 67 13.08 -3.73 6.44
C GLY A 67 11.75 -4.44 6.70
N SER A 68 10.69 -3.73 7.09
CA SER A 68 9.36 -4.33 7.29
C SER A 68 8.66 -4.60 5.96
N ASP A 69 8.05 -5.77 5.83
CA ASP A 69 7.15 -6.10 4.73
C ASP A 69 5.82 -5.38 4.98
N ILE A 70 5.48 -4.43 4.10
CA ILE A 70 4.27 -3.61 4.26
C ILE A 70 3.13 -4.09 3.36
N PHE A 71 3.42 -4.28 2.06
CA PHE A 71 2.39 -4.71 1.11
C PHE A 71 2.73 -6.06 0.51
N GLU A 72 1.72 -6.94 0.48
CA GLU A 72 1.66 -8.06 -0.46
C GLU A 72 0.82 -7.60 -1.65
N VAL A 73 1.45 -7.33 -2.77
CA VAL A 73 0.77 -6.93 -4.01
C VAL A 73 0.37 -8.19 -4.76
N VAL A 74 -0.92 -8.36 -5.03
CA VAL A 74 -1.50 -9.61 -5.52
C VAL A 74 -2.25 -9.37 -6.81
N ARG A 75 -1.89 -10.10 -7.86
CA ARG A 75 -2.66 -10.18 -9.11
C ARG A 75 -3.29 -11.56 -9.23
N PHE A 76 -4.62 -11.61 -9.36
CA PHE A 76 -5.33 -12.85 -9.64
C PHE A 76 -5.20 -13.21 -11.11
N GLN A 77 -4.54 -14.34 -11.39
CA GLN A 77 -4.54 -14.96 -12.74
C GLN A 77 -5.82 -15.77 -12.94
N SER A 78 -6.33 -16.38 -11.87
CA SER A 78 -7.59 -17.11 -11.82
C SER A 78 -8.17 -17.10 -10.39
N PRO A 79 -9.49 -16.99 -10.18
CA PRO A 79 -10.44 -16.42 -11.13
C PRO A 79 -10.11 -14.96 -11.44
N ALA A 80 -10.59 -14.44 -12.57
CA ALA A 80 -10.35 -13.05 -12.94
C ALA A 80 -10.85 -12.11 -11.84
N ALA A 81 -10.10 -11.02 -11.61
CA ALA A 81 -10.52 -9.96 -10.71
C ALA A 81 -11.88 -9.39 -11.15
N GLY A 82 -12.67 -8.95 -10.19
CA GLY A 82 -13.91 -8.23 -10.46
C GLY A 82 -13.67 -6.92 -11.20
N ALA A 83 -14.72 -6.32 -11.76
CA ALA A 83 -14.62 -5.03 -12.41
C ALA A 83 -14.04 -3.98 -11.45
N GLN A 84 -13.07 -3.21 -11.94
CA GLN A 84 -12.49 -2.11 -11.20
C GLN A 84 -13.54 -0.99 -11.05
N GLU A 85 -13.80 -0.58 -9.80
CA GLU A 85 -14.57 0.63 -9.55
C GLU A 85 -13.68 1.87 -9.80
N PRO A 86 -14.28 3.02 -10.19
CA PRO A 86 -13.52 4.28 -10.24
C PRO A 86 -12.82 4.53 -8.91
N ALA A 87 -11.63 5.14 -8.97
CA ALA A 87 -10.81 5.41 -7.79
C ALA A 87 -11.65 6.07 -6.67
N PRO A 88 -11.87 5.39 -5.54
CA PRO A 88 -12.81 5.86 -4.55
C PRO A 88 -12.30 7.10 -3.84
N ALA A 89 -13.20 8.00 -3.47
CA ALA A 89 -12.86 9.15 -2.64
C ALA A 89 -12.35 8.71 -1.25
N ALA A 90 -11.58 9.58 -0.60
CA ALA A 90 -10.98 9.29 0.70
C ALA A 90 -12.01 9.02 1.82
N ASN A 91 -13.26 9.46 1.66
CA ASN A 91 -14.35 9.26 2.61
C ASN A 91 -15.22 8.02 2.35
N ARG A 92 -14.86 7.17 1.40
CA ARG A 92 -15.58 5.89 1.19
C ARG A 92 -15.30 4.94 2.35
N PRO A 93 -16.30 4.24 2.89
CA PRO A 93 -16.08 3.25 3.93
C PRO A 93 -15.09 2.15 3.50
N GLY A 94 -14.27 1.70 4.43
CA GLY A 94 -13.26 0.67 4.22
C GLY A 94 -11.84 1.18 4.50
N LEU A 95 -10.83 0.36 4.27
CA LEU A 95 -9.44 0.79 4.35
C LEU A 95 -9.16 1.79 3.23
N ARG A 96 -8.85 3.05 3.57
CA ARG A 96 -8.73 4.13 2.58
C ARG A 96 -7.33 4.60 2.34
N HIS A 97 -6.51 4.71 3.38
CA HIS A 97 -5.12 5.14 3.24
C HIS A 97 -4.21 4.39 4.19
N VAL A 98 -2.94 4.41 3.87
CA VAL A 98 -1.84 4.01 4.74
C VAL A 98 -0.88 5.20 4.83
N LEU A 99 -0.48 5.55 6.06
CA LEU A 99 0.44 6.66 6.31
C LEU A 99 1.87 6.15 6.42
N PHE A 100 2.77 6.83 5.71
CA PHE A 100 4.22 6.65 5.86
C PHE A 100 4.90 7.96 6.21
N ARG A 101 5.89 7.87 7.09
CA ARG A 101 6.79 8.98 7.32
C ARG A 101 7.82 9.07 6.21
N VAL A 102 8.06 10.27 5.72
CA VAL A 102 9.09 10.58 4.72
C VAL A 102 9.95 11.73 5.22
N ASP A 103 11.13 11.85 4.68
CA ASP A 103 12.09 12.92 5.00
C ASP A 103 11.86 14.20 4.19
N ASP A 104 11.17 14.11 3.03
CA ASP A 104 10.88 15.23 2.14
C ASP A 104 9.58 14.97 1.37
N VAL A 105 8.46 15.47 1.88
CA VAL A 105 7.14 15.33 1.23
C VAL A 105 7.13 15.96 -0.15
N ARG A 106 7.75 17.15 -0.32
CA ARG A 106 7.73 17.87 -1.61
C ARG A 106 8.51 17.12 -2.67
N GLY A 107 9.70 16.64 -2.33
CA GLY A 107 10.52 15.84 -3.24
C GLY A 107 9.87 14.52 -3.63
N VAL A 108 9.17 13.85 -2.71
CA VAL A 108 8.39 12.64 -3.04
C VAL A 108 7.23 12.97 -3.98
N VAL A 109 6.46 14.03 -3.69
CA VAL A 109 5.33 14.47 -4.52
C VAL A 109 5.80 14.87 -5.92
N ASP A 110 6.93 15.56 -6.06
CA ASP A 110 7.48 15.93 -7.36
C ASP A 110 7.83 14.69 -8.20
N ARG A 111 8.52 13.70 -7.63
CA ARG A 111 8.80 12.42 -8.34
C ARG A 111 7.51 11.68 -8.75
N VAL A 112 6.51 11.68 -7.89
CA VAL A 112 5.22 11.06 -8.15
C VAL A 112 4.52 11.74 -9.33
N ARG A 113 4.53 13.09 -9.36
CA ARG A 113 3.95 13.89 -10.46
C ARG A 113 4.71 13.74 -11.77
N GLU A 114 6.03 13.71 -11.73
CA GLU A 114 6.87 13.45 -12.91
C GLU A 114 6.56 12.08 -13.54
N ALA A 115 6.18 11.09 -12.73
CA ALA A 115 5.76 9.78 -13.20
C ALA A 115 4.28 9.72 -13.65
N GLY A 116 3.54 10.82 -13.59
CA GLY A 116 2.15 10.92 -14.06
C GLY A 116 1.08 10.67 -13.01
N TRP A 117 1.46 10.59 -11.71
CA TRP A 117 0.52 10.46 -10.60
C TRP A 117 0.18 11.83 -10.00
N GLU A 118 -0.89 11.89 -9.22
CA GLU A 118 -1.35 13.14 -8.63
C GLU A 118 -1.59 13.03 -7.12
N THR A 119 -1.61 14.16 -6.46
CA THR A 119 -2.09 14.26 -5.08
C THR A 119 -3.63 14.24 -5.05
N VAL A 120 -4.20 13.75 -3.96
CA VAL A 120 -5.66 13.82 -3.74
C VAL A 120 -6.09 15.24 -3.41
N GLY A 121 -5.32 15.92 -2.57
CA GLY A 121 -5.51 17.31 -2.17
C GLY A 121 -4.18 18.06 -2.26
N GLU A 122 -3.97 18.99 -1.35
CA GLU A 122 -2.76 19.83 -1.29
C GLU A 122 -1.74 19.26 -0.29
N ILE A 123 -0.49 19.76 -0.39
CA ILE A 123 0.48 19.62 0.70
C ILE A 123 0.14 20.66 1.76
N VAL A 124 -0.15 20.22 2.96
CA VAL A 124 -0.61 21.08 4.05
C VAL A 124 0.39 21.10 5.20
N ASP A 125 0.73 22.29 5.66
CA ASP A 125 1.45 22.47 6.92
C ASP A 125 0.44 22.36 8.08
N PHE A 126 0.63 21.36 8.91
CA PHE A 126 -0.15 21.13 10.10
C PHE A 126 0.60 21.63 11.34
N GLU A 127 0.19 22.80 11.84
CA GLU A 127 0.69 23.42 13.09
C GLU A 127 2.22 23.57 13.14
N SER A 128 2.88 23.79 12.01
CA SER A 128 4.34 23.84 11.87
C SER A 128 5.09 22.61 12.43
N THR A 129 4.37 21.51 12.58
CA THR A 129 4.91 20.24 13.08
C THR A 129 5.08 19.22 11.98
N PHE A 130 4.11 19.14 11.07
CA PHE A 130 4.13 18.20 9.95
C PHE A 130 3.76 18.86 8.63
N LEU A 131 4.40 18.43 7.53
CA LEU A 131 3.82 18.55 6.20
C LEU A 131 3.08 17.23 5.89
N LEU A 132 1.84 17.34 5.46
CA LEU A 132 0.97 16.20 5.15
C LEU A 132 0.49 16.29 3.71
N CYS A 133 0.40 15.14 3.06
CA CYS A 133 -0.14 15.03 1.70
C CYS A 133 -0.70 13.64 1.44
N TYR A 134 -1.83 13.56 0.74
CA TYR A 134 -2.36 12.32 0.19
C TYR A 134 -1.97 12.19 -1.29
N VAL A 135 -1.34 11.09 -1.65
CA VAL A 135 -0.98 10.73 -3.02
C VAL A 135 -1.89 9.61 -3.50
N ARG A 136 -2.41 9.74 -4.70
CA ARG A 136 -3.20 8.70 -5.34
C ARG A 136 -2.31 7.84 -6.21
N GLY A 137 -2.26 6.57 -5.90
CA GLY A 137 -1.55 5.55 -6.67
C GLY A 137 -2.47 4.74 -7.57
N PRO A 138 -1.95 3.63 -8.13
CA PRO A 138 -2.71 2.71 -8.97
C PRO A 138 -3.97 2.19 -8.27
N GLU A 139 -5.02 1.99 -9.06
CA GLU A 139 -6.25 1.29 -8.66
C GLU A 139 -6.91 1.83 -7.39
N GLY A 140 -6.80 3.15 -7.19
CA GLY A 140 -7.44 3.84 -6.08
C GLY A 140 -6.68 3.79 -4.75
N LEU A 141 -5.46 3.27 -4.75
CA LEU A 141 -4.59 3.32 -3.58
C LEU A 141 -4.36 4.77 -3.14
N ILE A 142 -4.52 5.04 -1.86
CA ILE A 142 -4.19 6.33 -1.25
C ILE A 142 -3.05 6.11 -0.24
N ILE A 143 -1.95 6.81 -0.46
CA ILE A 143 -0.83 6.87 0.48
C ILE A 143 -0.80 8.26 1.11
N GLU A 144 -0.86 8.31 2.43
CA GLU A 144 -0.59 9.54 3.18
C GLU A 144 0.90 9.66 3.46
N LEU A 145 1.47 10.81 3.16
CA LEU A 145 2.86 11.14 3.43
C LEU A 145 2.92 12.15 4.57
N ALA A 146 3.81 11.93 5.53
CA ALA A 146 4.04 12.83 6.65
C ALA A 146 5.54 13.12 6.82
N GLU A 147 5.93 14.36 6.64
CA GLU A 147 7.26 14.88 6.96
C GLU A 147 7.19 15.63 8.27
N ARG A 148 8.11 15.35 9.18
CA ARG A 148 8.21 16.03 10.44
C ARG A 148 9.12 17.26 10.32
N LEU A 149 8.63 18.44 10.72
CA LEU A 149 9.34 19.71 10.55
C LEU A 149 10.26 20.08 11.71
N ASP A 150 10.06 19.50 12.90
CA ASP A 150 10.80 19.84 14.12
C ASP A 150 12.16 19.11 14.28
N GLY A 151 12.59 18.38 13.28
CA GLY A 151 13.87 17.65 13.29
C GLY A 151 13.95 16.47 14.27
N SER A 152 12.84 16.13 14.94
CA SER A 152 12.80 14.99 15.86
C SER A 152 12.64 13.66 15.08
N THR A 153 13.51 12.70 15.38
CA THR A 153 13.58 11.37 14.74
C THR A 153 12.76 10.30 15.47
N ALA A 154 11.87 10.67 16.37
CA ALA A 154 11.07 9.73 17.13
C ALA A 154 9.76 9.36 16.41
#